data_0c3f7ad98da4b1bc2da4a852b2733ab4
#
_entry.id   0c3f7ad98da4b1bc2da4a852b2733ab4
#
_cell.length_a   1.000
_cell.length_b   1.000
_cell.length_c   1.000
_cell.angle_alpha   90.00
_cell.angle_beta   90.00
_cell.angle_gamma   90.00
#
_symmetry.space_group_name_H-M   'P 1'
#
loop_
_entity.id
_entity.type
_entity.pdbx_description
1 polymer ?
#
loop_
_entity_poly.entity_id
_entity_poly.type
_entity_poly.pdbx_seq_one_letter_code
_entity_poly.pdbx_strand_id
1 'polypeptide(L)'
;QKFELLSYKKNSYIFNVETNKGVINTKNLIIATNGYTSKVTPWLNRRSIPIGSYVIASQELPESFISKLFPSNRHITDSCRVVYYFRASPDKKRIIFGGRVSSREIDLHDSAPLLLKDLKRVFPDLPEINVSHSWMGYVSYTFDHLPHIGQTDGVVYSRGYCGSGLA
;
A
#
# COMPACT_ATOMS: atom_id res chain seq x y z
N GLN A 1 12.81 -9.61 -6.15
CA GLN A 1 14.13 -9.22 -6.70
C GLN A 1 14.24 -7.69 -6.64
N LYS A 2 15.34 -7.20 -6.06
CA LYS A 2 15.54 -5.75 -5.87
C LYS A 2 16.27 -5.20 -7.10
N PHE A 3 15.51 -4.89 -8.15
CA PHE A 3 15.99 -4.04 -9.24
C PHE A 3 15.50 -2.62 -8.98
N GLU A 4 16.39 -1.66 -9.01
CA GLU A 4 16.07 -0.25 -8.88
C GLU A 4 16.25 0.41 -10.25
N LEU A 5 15.24 1.16 -10.69
CA LEU A 5 15.31 1.98 -11.88
C LEU A 5 16.11 3.25 -11.59
N LEU A 6 17.23 3.43 -12.27
CA LEU A 6 18.10 4.60 -12.12
C LEU A 6 17.82 5.67 -13.17
N SER A 7 17.66 5.26 -14.42
CA SER A 7 17.30 6.16 -15.52
C SER A 7 16.67 5.38 -16.68
N TYR A 8 16.05 6.10 -17.60
CA TYR A 8 15.69 5.56 -18.91
C TYR A 8 15.81 6.61 -20.00
N LYS A 9 16.15 6.18 -21.21
CA LYS A 9 16.19 7.00 -22.41
C LYS A 9 15.53 6.25 -23.56
N LYS A 10 14.78 6.97 -24.39
CA LYS A 10 14.22 6.42 -25.62
C LYS A 10 15.11 6.79 -26.78
N ASN A 11 15.59 5.80 -27.50
CA ASN A 11 16.35 5.94 -28.75
C ASN A 11 15.52 5.34 -29.88
N SER A 12 14.92 6.20 -30.71
CA SER A 12 13.99 5.78 -31.78
C SER A 12 12.85 4.90 -31.25
N TYR A 13 12.94 3.59 -31.40
CA TYR A 13 11.90 2.62 -31.02
C TYR A 13 12.25 1.78 -29.78
N ILE A 14 13.40 2.02 -29.16
CA ILE A 14 13.90 1.20 -28.04
C ILE A 14 14.16 2.09 -26.84
N PHE A 15 13.71 1.64 -25.68
CA PHE A 15 14.09 2.20 -24.39
C PHE A 15 15.36 1.50 -23.87
N ASN A 16 16.37 2.29 -23.51
CA ASN A 16 17.47 1.85 -22.69
C ASN A 16 17.13 2.17 -21.24
N VAL A 17 16.91 1.15 -20.45
CA VAL A 17 16.51 1.24 -19.04
C VAL A 17 17.70 0.86 -18.18
N GLU A 18 18.24 1.81 -17.45
CA GLU A 18 19.37 1.62 -16.56
C GLU A 18 18.87 1.23 -15.17
N THR A 19 19.43 0.16 -14.64
CA THR A 19 19.12 -0.34 -13.30
C THR A 19 20.38 -0.52 -12.48
N ASN A 20 20.25 -0.66 -11.17
CA ASN A 20 21.37 -1.00 -10.28
C ASN A 20 22.05 -2.36 -10.59
N LYS A 21 21.53 -3.16 -11.53
CA LYS A 21 22.05 -4.47 -11.91
C LYS A 21 22.38 -4.59 -13.39
N GLY A 22 22.29 -3.52 -14.15
CA GLY A 22 22.61 -3.49 -15.58
C GLY A 22 21.59 -2.74 -16.41
N VAL A 23 21.78 -2.76 -17.72
CA VAL A 23 20.94 -2.07 -18.71
C VAL A 23 20.00 -3.06 -19.39
N ILE A 24 18.75 -2.67 -19.50
CA ILE A 24 17.70 -3.42 -20.20
C ILE A 24 17.29 -2.64 -21.44
N ASN A 25 17.33 -3.27 -22.60
CA ASN A 25 16.80 -2.72 -23.85
C ASN A 25 15.41 -3.30 -24.11
N THR A 26 14.41 -2.43 -24.26
CA THR A 26 13.02 -2.88 -24.47
C THR A 26 12.28 -1.95 -25.43
N LYS A 27 11.31 -2.51 -26.17
CA LYS A 27 10.42 -1.72 -27.04
C LYS A 27 9.34 -0.99 -26.25
N ASN A 28 8.90 -1.54 -25.13
CA ASN A 28 7.81 -1.00 -24.32
C ASN A 28 8.29 -0.79 -22.89
N LEU A 29 7.94 0.34 -22.32
CA LEU A 29 8.20 0.68 -20.93
C LEU A 29 6.88 1.04 -20.23
N ILE A 30 6.59 0.33 -19.13
CA ILE A 30 5.42 0.60 -18.29
C ILE A 30 5.92 1.03 -16.92
N ILE A 31 5.49 2.20 -16.46
CA ILE A 31 5.75 2.72 -15.11
C ILE A 31 4.51 2.50 -14.26
N ALA A 32 4.54 1.48 -13.41
CA ALA A 32 3.44 1.11 -12.50
C ALA A 32 3.88 1.18 -11.03
N THR A 33 4.77 2.11 -10.70
CA THR A 33 5.39 2.26 -9.38
C THR A 33 4.46 2.87 -8.32
N ASN A 34 3.32 3.42 -8.74
CA ASN A 34 2.28 3.99 -7.89
C ASN A 34 2.85 4.92 -6.79
N GLY A 35 2.65 4.63 -5.50
CA GLY A 35 3.15 5.40 -4.37
C GLY A 35 4.69 5.44 -4.24
N TYR A 36 5.40 4.58 -4.95
CA TYR A 36 6.87 4.53 -4.98
C TYR A 36 7.47 5.21 -6.20
N THR A 37 6.69 6.03 -6.90
CA THR A 37 7.16 6.82 -8.05
C THR A 37 8.23 7.82 -7.61
N SER A 38 9.44 7.67 -8.15
CA SER A 38 10.61 8.46 -7.78
C SER A 38 10.86 9.65 -8.73
N LYS A 39 11.91 10.41 -8.44
CA LYS A 39 12.39 11.50 -9.29
C LYS A 39 12.91 11.05 -10.66
N VAL A 40 13.08 9.77 -10.90
CA VAL A 40 13.42 9.19 -12.22
C VAL A 40 12.32 9.45 -13.24
N THR A 41 11.08 9.63 -12.77
CA THR A 41 9.93 10.01 -13.58
C THR A 41 9.31 11.32 -13.09
N PRO A 42 9.96 12.49 -13.31
CA PRO A 42 9.57 13.76 -12.67
C PRO A 42 8.14 14.19 -12.98
N TRP A 43 7.68 13.92 -14.22
CA TRP A 43 6.33 14.26 -14.64
C TRP A 43 5.28 13.48 -13.85
N LEU A 44 5.48 12.17 -13.64
CA LEU A 44 4.60 11.34 -12.82
C LEU A 44 4.73 11.71 -11.34
N ASN A 45 5.93 11.88 -10.84
CA ASN A 45 6.19 12.19 -9.44
C ASN A 45 5.46 13.45 -8.95
N ARG A 46 5.40 14.50 -9.78
CA ARG A 46 4.70 15.76 -9.45
C ARG A 46 3.17 15.66 -9.45
N ARG A 47 2.60 14.55 -9.89
CA ARG A 47 1.14 14.35 -10.06
C ARG A 47 0.57 13.34 -9.09
N SER A 48 1.32 12.91 -8.09
CA SER A 48 0.82 12.03 -7.03
C SER A 48 1.41 12.39 -5.69
N ILE A 49 0.62 12.16 -4.67
CA ILE A 49 1.00 12.34 -3.29
C ILE A 49 1.13 10.94 -2.69
N PRO A 50 2.34 10.50 -2.32
CA PRO A 50 2.50 9.26 -1.58
C PRO A 50 1.97 9.44 -0.15
N ILE A 51 1.11 8.53 0.28
CA ILE A 51 0.55 8.53 1.63
C ILE A 51 0.86 7.18 2.27
N GLY A 52 1.47 7.19 3.44
CA GLY A 52 1.73 5.99 4.23
C GLY A 52 0.44 5.35 4.71
N SER A 53 0.27 4.08 4.42
CA SER A 53 -0.79 3.22 4.93
C SER A 53 -0.14 2.16 5.81
N TYR A 54 -0.54 2.10 7.06
CA TYR A 54 0.09 1.29 8.11
C TYR A 54 -0.78 0.08 8.42
N VAL A 55 -0.15 -1.03 8.72
CA VAL A 55 -0.84 -2.28 9.01
C VAL A 55 -0.19 -2.96 10.20
N ILE A 56 -1.02 -3.55 11.05
CA ILE A 56 -0.58 -4.42 12.14
C ILE A 56 -1.20 -5.81 11.98
N ALA A 57 -0.50 -6.81 12.50
CA ALA A 57 -1.06 -8.13 12.79
C ALA A 57 -1.04 -8.36 14.30
N SER A 58 -2.14 -8.86 14.83
CA SER A 58 -2.21 -9.26 16.23
C SER A 58 -1.28 -10.46 16.54
N GLN A 59 -1.05 -10.75 17.80
CA GLN A 59 -0.60 -12.07 18.22
C GLN A 59 -1.57 -13.15 17.75
N GLU A 60 -1.18 -14.41 17.85
CA GLU A 60 -2.08 -15.52 17.55
C GLU A 60 -3.23 -15.56 18.56
N LEU A 61 -4.43 -15.78 18.05
CA LEU A 61 -5.68 -15.89 18.77
C LEU A 61 -6.34 -17.23 18.41
N PRO A 62 -7.19 -17.79 19.27
CA PRO A 62 -7.92 -19.02 18.97
C PRO A 62 -8.73 -18.87 17.68
N GLU A 63 -8.71 -19.90 16.83
CA GLU A 63 -9.44 -19.88 15.56
C GLU A 63 -10.95 -19.69 15.75
N SER A 64 -11.52 -20.24 16.83
CA SER A 64 -12.92 -20.04 17.20
C SER A 64 -13.26 -18.57 17.44
N PHE A 65 -12.33 -17.81 18.03
CA PHE A 65 -12.49 -16.38 18.27
C PHE A 65 -12.42 -15.60 16.95
N ILE A 66 -11.42 -15.90 16.12
CA ILE A 66 -11.27 -15.26 14.78
C ILE A 66 -12.50 -15.53 13.90
N SER A 67 -12.98 -16.79 13.88
CA SER A 67 -14.16 -17.18 13.10
C SER A 67 -15.45 -16.50 13.58
N LYS A 68 -15.56 -16.18 14.88
CA LYS A 68 -16.67 -15.40 15.42
C LYS A 68 -16.62 -13.94 14.95
N LEU A 69 -15.41 -13.33 14.89
CA LEU A 69 -15.24 -11.95 14.41
C LEU A 69 -15.39 -11.83 12.89
N PHE A 70 -14.93 -12.85 12.15
CA PHE A 70 -14.91 -12.87 10.68
C PHE A 70 -15.61 -14.11 10.13
N PRO A 71 -16.94 -14.28 10.32
CA PRO A 71 -17.63 -15.50 9.94
C PRO A 71 -17.60 -15.79 8.43
N SER A 72 -17.58 -14.76 7.61
CA SER A 72 -17.47 -14.88 6.15
C SER A 72 -16.02 -14.85 5.62
N ASN A 73 -15.04 -14.68 6.50
CA ASN A 73 -13.62 -14.52 6.16
C ASN A 73 -13.35 -13.48 5.05
N ARG A 74 -14.15 -12.42 5.01
CA ARG A 74 -14.04 -11.34 4.02
C ARG A 74 -13.14 -10.23 4.55
N HIS A 75 -12.58 -9.49 3.61
CA HIS A 75 -12.01 -8.18 3.89
C HIS A 75 -13.14 -7.19 4.19
N ILE A 76 -12.97 -6.40 5.24
CA ILE A 76 -13.93 -5.39 5.67
C ILE A 76 -13.24 -4.04 5.61
N THR A 77 -13.92 -3.06 5.06
CA THR A 77 -13.49 -1.66 5.02
C THR A 77 -14.61 -0.83 5.65
N ASP A 78 -14.28 0.05 6.57
CA ASP A 78 -15.26 0.95 7.15
C ASP A 78 -15.56 2.15 6.23
N SER A 79 -16.57 2.93 6.58
CA SER A 79 -16.98 4.14 5.87
C SER A 79 -16.44 5.43 6.50
N CYS A 80 -15.49 5.34 7.41
CA CYS A 80 -14.90 6.50 8.07
C CYS A 80 -14.04 7.31 7.08
N ARG A 81 -13.92 8.63 7.33
CA ARG A 81 -13.06 9.50 6.52
C ARG A 81 -11.58 9.06 6.57
N VAL A 82 -11.13 8.58 7.73
CA VAL A 82 -9.87 7.86 7.89
C VAL A 82 -10.22 6.39 7.89
N VAL A 83 -10.11 5.78 6.74
CA VAL A 83 -10.57 4.42 6.47
C VAL A 83 -9.73 3.41 7.24
N TYR A 84 -10.40 2.55 8.01
CA TYR A 84 -9.81 1.32 8.52
C TYR A 84 -10.22 0.15 7.64
N TYR A 85 -9.29 -0.78 7.47
CA TYR A 85 -9.54 -2.01 6.75
C TYR A 85 -8.95 -3.18 7.55
N PHE A 86 -9.70 -4.26 7.61
CA PHE A 86 -9.32 -5.39 8.45
C PHE A 86 -9.88 -6.72 7.94
N ARG A 87 -9.20 -7.79 8.32
CA ARG A 87 -9.57 -9.16 7.98
C ARG A 87 -8.88 -10.15 8.90
N ALA A 88 -9.32 -11.41 8.87
CA ALA A 88 -8.51 -12.50 9.37
C ALA A 88 -7.26 -12.71 8.51
N SER A 89 -6.14 -13.15 9.11
CA SER A 89 -5.00 -13.66 8.36
C SER A 89 -5.38 -14.92 7.55
N PRO A 90 -4.62 -15.26 6.48
CA PRO A 90 -4.94 -16.45 5.67
C PRO A 90 -5.01 -17.75 6.47
N ASP A 91 -4.19 -17.89 7.53
CA ASP A 91 -4.19 -19.02 8.46
C ASP A 91 -5.26 -18.94 9.55
N LYS A 92 -6.10 -17.88 9.56
CA LYS A 92 -7.16 -17.60 10.54
C LYS A 92 -6.70 -17.53 11.99
N LYS A 93 -5.46 -17.16 12.24
CA LYS A 93 -4.90 -17.08 13.59
C LYS A 93 -4.71 -15.66 14.10
N ARG A 94 -4.76 -14.65 13.23
CA ARG A 94 -4.47 -13.25 13.57
C ARG A 94 -5.51 -12.31 12.97
N ILE A 95 -5.66 -11.16 13.60
CA ILE A 95 -6.37 -10.02 13.01
C ILE A 95 -5.33 -9.18 12.28
N ILE A 96 -5.55 -8.92 11.00
CA ILE A 96 -4.82 -7.94 10.21
C ILE A 96 -5.66 -6.69 10.20
N PHE A 97 -5.12 -5.58 10.67
CA PHE A 97 -5.81 -4.30 10.78
C PHE A 97 -4.93 -3.18 10.22
N GLY A 98 -5.47 -2.40 9.32
CA GLY A 98 -4.75 -1.32 8.69
C GLY A 98 -5.54 -0.03 8.61
N GLY A 99 -4.79 1.06 8.43
CA GLY A 99 -5.36 2.39 8.30
C GLY A 99 -4.26 3.46 8.21
N ARG A 100 -4.70 4.71 8.14
CA ARG A 100 -3.83 5.88 8.25
C ARG A 100 -3.82 6.37 9.69
N VAL A 101 -2.66 6.43 10.31
CA VAL A 101 -2.53 6.80 11.72
C VAL A 101 -2.16 8.27 11.95
N SER A 102 -1.65 8.96 10.92
CA SER A 102 -1.17 10.34 11.04
C SER A 102 -1.32 11.11 9.73
N SER A 103 -1.35 12.45 9.82
CA SER A 103 -1.24 13.36 8.67
C SER A 103 0.18 13.41 8.10
N ARG A 104 1.17 13.01 8.88
CA ARG A 104 2.59 12.90 8.51
C ARG A 104 3.01 11.44 8.56
N GLU A 105 4.12 11.14 7.89
CA GLU A 105 4.78 9.84 8.03
C GLU A 105 5.36 9.72 9.45
N ILE A 106 5.14 8.57 10.07
CA ILE A 106 5.65 8.24 11.41
C ILE A 106 6.34 6.87 11.36
N ASP A 107 7.17 6.62 12.35
CA ASP A 107 7.85 5.33 12.49
C ASP A 107 6.85 4.17 12.73
N LEU A 108 7.24 2.96 12.32
CA LEU A 108 6.43 1.76 12.53
C LEU A 108 6.23 1.45 14.01
N HIS A 109 7.23 1.73 14.83
CA HIS A 109 7.15 1.55 16.28
C HIS A 109 6.09 2.45 16.90
N ASP A 110 5.97 3.70 16.43
CA ASP A 110 4.98 4.67 16.92
C ASP A 110 3.59 4.44 16.33
N SER A 111 3.50 3.88 15.13
CA SER A 111 2.22 3.62 14.45
C SER A 111 1.47 2.42 15.03
N ALA A 112 2.19 1.40 15.48
CA ALA A 112 1.59 0.15 15.94
C ALA A 112 0.68 0.34 17.19
N PRO A 113 1.07 1.08 18.24
CA PRO A 113 0.19 1.34 19.39
C PRO A 113 -1.07 2.13 19.01
N LEU A 114 -0.96 3.07 18.04
CA LEU A 114 -2.11 3.84 17.57
C LEU A 114 -3.12 2.95 16.85
N LEU A 115 -2.66 2.09 15.95
CA LEU A 115 -3.52 1.12 15.26
C LEU A 115 -4.12 0.10 16.22
N LEU A 116 -3.37 -0.34 17.24
CA LEU A 116 -3.89 -1.24 18.26
C LEU A 116 -5.02 -0.59 19.07
N LYS A 117 -4.86 0.68 19.42
CA LYS A 117 -5.92 1.47 20.08
C LYS A 117 -7.17 1.56 19.21
N ASP A 118 -7.00 1.82 17.91
CA ASP A 118 -8.12 1.89 16.98
C ASP A 118 -8.77 0.52 16.74
N LEU A 119 -7.99 -0.55 16.67
CA LEU A 119 -8.49 -1.92 16.61
C LEU A 119 -9.37 -2.26 17.81
N LYS A 120 -8.96 -1.90 19.03
CA LYS A 120 -9.74 -2.09 20.26
C LYS A 120 -11.02 -1.26 20.25
N ARG A 121 -11.02 -0.09 19.60
CA ARG A 121 -12.24 0.72 19.42
C ARG A 121 -13.23 0.08 18.45
N VAL A 122 -12.73 -0.53 17.38
CA VAL A 122 -13.58 -1.26 16.40
C VAL A 122 -14.13 -2.56 16.99
N PHE A 123 -13.35 -3.23 17.82
CA PHE A 123 -13.71 -4.48 18.48
C PHE A 123 -13.55 -4.36 20.01
N PRO A 124 -14.55 -3.77 20.71
CA PRO A 124 -14.45 -3.53 22.15
C PRO A 124 -14.31 -4.80 23.00
N ASP A 125 -14.85 -5.92 22.51
CA ASP A 125 -14.81 -7.22 23.20
C ASP A 125 -13.49 -7.98 23.01
N LEU A 126 -12.48 -7.35 22.35
CA LEU A 126 -11.16 -7.96 22.23
C LEU A 126 -10.48 -8.09 23.60
N PRO A 127 -9.92 -9.26 23.91
CA PRO A 127 -9.07 -9.39 25.09
C PRO A 127 -7.82 -8.50 24.98
N GLU A 128 -7.03 -8.44 26.03
CA GLU A 128 -5.71 -7.82 25.95
C GLU A 128 -4.84 -8.60 24.95
N ILE A 129 -4.43 -7.90 23.89
CA ILE A 129 -3.62 -8.48 22.82
C ILE A 129 -2.42 -7.61 22.50
N ASN A 130 -1.37 -8.23 21.98
CA ASN A 130 -0.18 -7.57 21.51
C ASN A 130 -0.11 -7.55 19.97
N VAL A 131 0.63 -6.59 19.44
CA VAL A 131 1.01 -6.55 18.04
C VAL A 131 2.20 -7.47 17.81
N SER A 132 2.08 -8.42 16.89
CA SER A 132 3.16 -9.32 16.52
C SER A 132 4.00 -8.81 15.35
N HIS A 133 3.37 -8.12 14.41
CA HIS A 133 4.01 -7.55 13.22
C HIS A 133 3.41 -6.20 12.90
N SER A 134 4.24 -5.30 12.41
CA SER A 134 3.81 -4.01 11.83
C SER A 134 4.58 -3.72 10.55
N TRP A 135 3.91 -3.16 9.57
CA TRP A 135 4.51 -2.72 8.30
C TRP A 135 3.74 -1.55 7.71
N MET A 136 4.31 -0.94 6.70
CA MET A 136 3.65 0.13 5.96
C MET A 136 3.93 0.00 4.46
N GLY A 137 3.11 0.63 3.66
CA GLY A 137 3.31 0.84 2.24
C GLY A 137 2.75 2.18 1.78
N TYR A 138 3.26 2.69 0.67
CA TYR A 138 2.75 3.93 0.10
C TYR A 138 1.58 3.69 -0.84
N VAL A 139 0.50 4.42 -0.59
CA VAL A 139 -0.62 4.58 -1.51
C VAL A 139 -0.42 5.88 -2.27
N SER A 140 -0.67 5.89 -3.58
CA SER A 140 -0.60 7.09 -4.40
C SER A 140 -1.96 7.74 -4.50
N TYR A 141 -2.07 8.98 -4.05
CA TYR A 141 -3.26 9.82 -4.23
C TYR A 141 -3.06 10.79 -5.38
N THR A 142 -4.09 10.94 -6.19
CA THR A 142 -4.24 11.97 -7.22
C THR A 142 -5.20 13.04 -6.72
N PHE A 143 -5.21 14.23 -7.34
CA PHE A 143 -6.09 15.32 -6.92
C PHE A 143 -7.58 15.02 -7.12
N ASP A 144 -7.92 14.24 -8.13
CA ASP A 144 -9.28 13.83 -8.46
C ASP A 144 -9.71 12.51 -7.81
N HIS A 145 -8.78 11.85 -7.08
CA HIS A 145 -8.97 10.55 -6.44
C HIS A 145 -9.30 9.41 -7.41
N LEU A 146 -8.98 9.57 -8.70
CA LEU A 146 -9.21 8.56 -9.72
C LEU A 146 -7.91 7.88 -10.17
N PRO A 147 -7.96 6.59 -10.55
CA PRO A 147 -6.83 5.93 -11.19
C PRO A 147 -6.52 6.56 -12.56
N HIS A 148 -5.24 6.73 -12.84
CA HIS A 148 -4.76 7.27 -14.10
C HIS A 148 -3.96 6.21 -14.86
N ILE A 149 -4.44 5.87 -16.05
CA ILE A 149 -3.73 5.03 -17.02
C ILE A 149 -3.58 5.85 -18.29
N GLY A 150 -2.38 5.91 -18.84
CA GLY A 150 -2.11 6.70 -20.01
C GLY A 150 -0.73 6.48 -20.59
N GLN A 151 -0.38 7.31 -21.57
CA GLN A 151 0.91 7.26 -22.24
C GLN A 151 1.46 8.68 -22.43
N THR A 152 2.77 8.85 -22.17
CA THR A 152 3.51 10.08 -22.48
C THR A 152 4.90 9.71 -22.97
N ASP A 153 5.35 10.33 -24.07
CA ASP A 153 6.65 10.07 -24.71
C ASP A 153 6.93 8.58 -25.01
N GLY A 154 5.86 7.80 -25.22
CA GLY A 154 5.91 6.37 -25.47
C GLY A 154 6.00 5.51 -24.21
N VAL A 155 6.10 6.10 -23.03
CA VAL A 155 6.03 5.40 -21.75
C VAL A 155 4.58 5.27 -21.33
N VAL A 156 4.13 4.05 -21.13
CA VAL A 156 2.82 3.76 -20.53
C VAL A 156 2.93 3.88 -19.02
N TYR A 157 1.90 4.43 -18.38
CA TYR A 157 1.86 4.51 -16.92
C TYR A 157 0.52 4.08 -16.34
N SER A 158 0.56 3.59 -15.10
CA SER A 158 -0.61 3.22 -14.33
C SER A 158 -0.37 3.60 -12.86
N ARG A 159 -1.26 4.44 -12.29
CA ARG A 159 -1.03 5.06 -10.98
C ARG A 159 -2.28 5.67 -10.37
N GLY A 160 -2.17 6.15 -9.13
CA GLY A 160 -3.21 6.95 -8.49
C GLY A 160 -4.41 6.14 -8.02
N TYR A 161 -4.20 4.92 -7.57
CA TYR A 161 -5.28 4.03 -7.15
C TYR A 161 -5.93 4.41 -5.83
N CYS A 162 -5.40 5.40 -5.10
CA CYS A 162 -5.98 5.99 -3.88
C CYS A 162 -6.39 4.97 -2.80
N GLY A 163 -5.78 3.79 -2.81
CA GLY A 163 -6.03 2.69 -1.88
C GLY A 163 -7.10 1.68 -2.32
N SER A 164 -8.02 2.06 -3.20
CA SER A 164 -9.18 1.22 -3.58
C SER A 164 -9.36 1.04 -5.08
N GLY A 165 -8.48 1.58 -5.89
CA GLY A 165 -8.69 1.65 -7.35
C GLY A 165 -8.54 0.32 -8.10
N LEU A 166 -8.23 -0.78 -7.40
CA LEU A 166 -8.21 -2.15 -7.92
C LEU A 166 -9.35 -3.02 -7.36
N ALA A 167 -10.24 -2.43 -6.57
CA ALA A 167 -11.39 -3.11 -5.96
C ALA A 167 -12.58 -3.16 -6.91
#